data_42580d22552c4589fefa43495ca53850
#
_entry.id   42580d22552c4589fefa43495ca53850
#
_cell.length_a   1.000
_cell.length_b   1.000
_cell.length_c   1.000
_cell.angle_alpha   90.00
_cell.angle_beta   90.00
_cell.angle_gamma   90.00
#
_symmetry.space_group_name_H-M   'P 1'
#
loop_
_entity.id
_entity.type
_entity.pdbx_description
1 polymer ?
#
loop_
_entity_poly.entity_id
_entity_poly.type
_entity_poly.pdbx_seq_one_letter_code
_entity_poly.pdbx_strand_id
1 'polypeptide(L)'
;MKTMKKGLSLLLLIAVLGSLLAACGKTQVQYEVPNYQGLLAEGQEKSDYNKELFYRNDKKTAGADPFVLDNRSVDGYFYQYVTEASIFCYRSKDLMEWESVGNTLDNLEYAANGSQTEFRKVTDSQVWAPEVVYDPDTATYYMFFSATPAEDTAVKAGGEVEPGHPYEMTFVATSKYPDRDFQLVNFKDAENCGAENVHTYSAEKYPHYFAKYLMFDCEAYRAFSDSIGGSRTEGYGGYVGGIDPHPYIDENGDKYLYWVDSRGSDRIVGVKMENWLKPDWSTAAVLAYHSFYTVADYQAYEAGQYVDRVPYEPENHTINEGPQIIKHNGKYYLTFSVGNWMDSSYQVAQAVADSPLGTFRKLTEEEGGLLLSGGIAGSEEISGTGHHTMMELGDKLYIIYHRHDDFVTAGAARNAAIDELRWITIKDKDGNDLEVLYANGPTCTVQPKIEAFATYKNIAPEAKVSGSDDAAFLTDGLLSIYKYANETFMENVKETVIIEKTTFTFDFEEARDVRAVMVYNAKMESDCFREISRIELVCEEDGKKVVRFIKDLPFSPEYYKANDLDGAIYYITSGAATYAEFNELNVKSIKITVEVPEGQESVGISEVRILGK
;
A
#
# COMPACT_ATOMS: atom_id res chain seq x y z
N MET A 1 -30.84 -54.40 -26.61
CA MET A 1 -30.40 -53.55 -27.74
C MET A 1 -29.46 -52.52 -27.21
N LYS A 2 -28.24 -52.65 -27.64
CA LYS A 2 -27.07 -51.80 -27.24
C LYS A 2 -27.11 -50.49 -28.00
N THR A 3 -26.88 -49.36 -27.36
CA THR A 3 -26.33 -48.20 -28.03
C THR A 3 -25.25 -47.57 -27.16
N MET A 4 -24.02 -47.75 -27.59
CA MET A 4 -22.83 -47.09 -27.11
C MET A 4 -22.90 -45.60 -27.45
N LYS A 5 -22.70 -44.73 -26.48
CA LYS A 5 -22.32 -43.33 -26.73
C LYS A 5 -20.80 -43.28 -26.87
N LYS A 6 -20.36 -43.01 -28.08
CA LYS A 6 -18.95 -42.68 -28.36
C LYS A 6 -18.69 -41.24 -27.93
N GLY A 7 -17.68 -41.04 -27.09
CA GLY A 7 -17.15 -39.72 -26.79
C GLY A 7 -16.49 -39.10 -28.02
N LEU A 8 -16.89 -37.88 -28.30
CA LEU A 8 -16.31 -37.07 -29.35
C LEU A 8 -15.14 -36.29 -28.75
N SER A 9 -13.92 -36.78 -28.94
CA SER A 9 -12.72 -35.97 -28.77
C SER A 9 -12.68 -34.93 -29.90
N LEU A 10 -12.87 -33.68 -29.55
CA LEU A 10 -12.72 -32.57 -30.50
C LEU A 10 -11.21 -32.30 -30.67
N LEU A 11 -10.58 -32.97 -31.64
CA LEU A 11 -9.30 -32.56 -32.19
C LEU A 11 -9.59 -31.37 -33.11
N LEU A 12 -9.27 -30.16 -32.65
CA LEU A 12 -9.26 -28.98 -33.53
C LEU A 12 -8.14 -29.17 -34.56
N LEU A 13 -8.52 -29.51 -35.77
CA LEU A 13 -7.66 -29.50 -36.95
C LEU A 13 -7.48 -28.04 -37.36
N ILE A 14 -6.34 -27.43 -37.00
CA ILE A 14 -5.97 -26.07 -37.43
C ILE A 14 -5.66 -26.15 -38.92
N ALA A 15 -6.53 -25.57 -39.72
CA ALA A 15 -6.31 -25.42 -41.15
C ALA A 15 -5.21 -24.40 -41.41
N VAL A 16 -4.10 -24.87 -41.96
CA VAL A 16 -3.00 -24.04 -42.44
C VAL A 16 -3.47 -23.32 -43.70
N LEU A 17 -3.81 -22.03 -43.61
CA LEU A 17 -3.93 -21.15 -44.79
C LEU A 17 -2.59 -20.43 -44.97
N GLY A 18 -1.72 -21.05 -45.74
CA GLY A 18 -0.51 -20.40 -46.21
C GLY A 18 -0.82 -19.40 -47.33
N SER A 19 -0.77 -18.11 -47.07
CA SER A 19 -0.73 -17.11 -48.14
C SER A 19 0.71 -16.94 -48.63
N LEU A 20 1.00 -17.49 -49.82
CA LEU A 20 2.25 -17.30 -50.54
C LEU A 20 2.30 -15.89 -51.15
N LEU A 21 3.02 -14.98 -50.53
CA LEU A 21 3.53 -13.77 -51.19
C LEU A 21 4.98 -14.02 -51.58
N ALA A 22 5.19 -14.26 -52.88
CA ALA A 22 6.53 -14.39 -53.45
C ALA A 22 7.18 -13.01 -53.61
N ALA A 23 8.02 -12.63 -52.63
CA ALA A 23 9.09 -11.66 -52.83
C ALA A 23 10.39 -12.34 -52.37
N CYS A 24 11.49 -12.16 -53.10
CA CYS A 24 12.79 -12.78 -52.87
C CYS A 24 13.32 -12.53 -51.43
N GLY A 25 12.89 -13.32 -50.47
CA GLY A 25 13.30 -13.41 -49.10
C GLY A 25 12.79 -14.74 -48.56
N LYS A 26 13.57 -15.41 -47.72
CA LYS A 26 13.20 -16.68 -47.10
C LYS A 26 11.82 -16.53 -46.45
N THR A 27 10.82 -17.32 -46.90
CA THR A 27 9.45 -17.30 -46.39
C THR A 27 9.48 -17.61 -44.92
N GLN A 28 9.16 -16.62 -44.08
CA GLN A 28 9.06 -16.78 -42.65
C GLN A 28 7.75 -17.48 -42.30
N VAL A 29 7.81 -18.59 -41.59
CA VAL A 29 6.63 -19.35 -41.20
C VAL A 29 5.95 -18.59 -40.05
N GLN A 30 4.65 -18.39 -40.14
CA GLN A 30 3.84 -17.68 -39.12
C GLN A 30 2.73 -18.59 -38.62
N TYR A 31 2.55 -18.59 -37.29
CA TYR A 31 1.47 -19.36 -36.63
C TYR A 31 0.74 -18.45 -35.64
N GLU A 32 -0.59 -18.48 -35.68
CA GLU A 32 -1.42 -17.89 -34.63
C GLU A 32 -1.36 -18.80 -33.39
N VAL A 33 -1.17 -18.22 -32.21
CA VAL A 33 -1.22 -18.94 -30.94
C VAL A 33 -2.47 -18.54 -30.16
N PRO A 34 -3.06 -19.47 -29.40
CA PRO A 34 -4.21 -19.12 -28.57
C PRO A 34 -3.77 -18.16 -27.47
N ASN A 35 -4.60 -17.13 -27.26
CA ASN A 35 -4.54 -16.28 -26.08
C ASN A 35 -5.53 -16.83 -25.06
N TYR A 36 -5.06 -17.15 -23.85
CA TYR A 36 -5.89 -17.69 -22.78
C TYR A 36 -6.58 -16.61 -21.96
N GLN A 37 -6.15 -15.35 -22.11
CA GLN A 37 -6.87 -14.23 -21.52
C GLN A 37 -8.22 -14.03 -22.22
N GLY A 38 -9.26 -13.77 -21.46
CA GLY A 38 -10.59 -13.48 -22.00
C GLY A 38 -11.31 -14.69 -22.61
N LEU A 39 -10.77 -15.90 -22.50
CA LEU A 39 -11.53 -17.13 -22.69
C LEU A 39 -12.42 -17.44 -21.47
N LEU A 40 -12.81 -16.39 -20.73
CA LEU A 40 -13.80 -16.50 -19.68
C LEU A 40 -15.10 -16.99 -20.28
N ALA A 41 -15.49 -18.21 -19.92
CA ALA A 41 -16.78 -18.75 -20.32
C ALA A 41 -17.89 -17.83 -19.75
N GLU A 42 -19.02 -17.77 -20.47
CA GLU A 42 -20.21 -17.05 -19.99
C GLU A 42 -20.53 -17.48 -18.55
N GLY A 43 -20.44 -16.53 -17.58
CA GLY A 43 -20.65 -16.77 -16.15
C GLY A 43 -19.38 -16.92 -15.31
N GLN A 44 -18.18 -16.77 -15.84
CA GLN A 44 -16.95 -16.62 -15.05
C GLN A 44 -16.83 -15.19 -14.54
N GLU A 45 -16.33 -15.06 -13.31
CA GLU A 45 -16.13 -13.75 -12.68
C GLU A 45 -14.83 -13.09 -13.15
N LYS A 46 -14.75 -11.75 -13.08
CA LYS A 46 -13.54 -10.96 -13.41
C LYS A 46 -12.30 -11.34 -12.59
N SER A 47 -12.50 -12.01 -11.47
CA SER A 47 -11.44 -12.52 -10.58
C SER A 47 -10.74 -13.78 -11.09
N ASP A 48 -11.25 -14.41 -12.15
CA ASP A 48 -10.65 -15.63 -12.70
C ASP A 48 -9.41 -15.29 -13.54
N TYR A 49 -8.24 -15.49 -12.94
CA TYR A 49 -6.95 -15.28 -13.58
C TYR A 49 -5.98 -16.41 -13.21
N ASN A 50 -4.90 -16.55 -13.99
CA ASN A 50 -3.87 -17.55 -13.76
C ASN A 50 -2.96 -17.14 -12.59
N LYS A 51 -3.17 -17.72 -11.43
CA LYS A 51 -2.40 -17.45 -10.20
C LYS A 51 -0.92 -17.89 -10.27
N GLU A 52 -0.49 -18.60 -11.28
CA GLU A 52 0.93 -18.86 -11.53
C GLU A 52 1.66 -17.60 -12.01
N LEU A 53 0.97 -16.75 -12.77
CA LEU A 53 1.52 -15.55 -13.41
C LEU A 53 1.10 -14.24 -12.76
N PHE A 54 -0.11 -14.20 -12.18
CA PHE A 54 -0.77 -12.96 -11.80
C PHE A 54 -1.32 -13.01 -10.38
N TYR A 55 -1.58 -11.81 -9.86
CA TYR A 55 -2.44 -11.57 -8.70
C TYR A 55 -3.39 -10.41 -8.97
N ARG A 56 -4.35 -10.21 -8.08
CA ARG A 56 -5.25 -9.06 -8.08
C ARG A 56 -5.51 -8.66 -6.62
N ASN A 57 -5.65 -7.36 -6.39
CA ASN A 57 -6.07 -6.81 -5.11
C ASN A 57 -7.57 -7.05 -4.88
N ASP A 58 -7.92 -8.31 -4.61
CA ASP A 58 -9.27 -8.73 -4.24
C ASP A 58 -9.50 -8.60 -2.73
N LYS A 59 -10.73 -8.84 -2.27
CA LYS A 59 -11.12 -8.87 -0.85
C LYS A 59 -10.62 -10.13 -0.15
N LYS A 60 -9.31 -10.32 -0.06
CA LYS A 60 -8.70 -11.55 0.47
C LYS A 60 -8.46 -11.52 1.98
N THR A 61 -8.21 -10.34 2.53
CA THR A 61 -8.06 -10.10 3.96
C THR A 61 -8.98 -8.96 4.35
N ALA A 62 -9.98 -9.27 5.17
CA ALA A 62 -10.85 -8.25 5.75
C ALA A 62 -10.14 -7.57 6.92
N GLY A 63 -10.43 -6.30 7.13
CA GLY A 63 -9.93 -5.51 8.25
C GLY A 63 -9.20 -4.24 7.80
N ALA A 64 -9.12 -3.31 8.74
CA ALA A 64 -8.45 -2.03 8.55
C ALA A 64 -7.02 -2.08 9.08
N ASP A 65 -6.29 -0.99 8.85
CA ASP A 65 -4.98 -0.70 9.47
C ASP A 65 -4.00 -1.87 9.36
N PRO A 66 -3.74 -2.38 8.13
CA PRO A 66 -2.93 -3.58 7.94
C PRO A 66 -1.46 -3.31 8.25
N PHE A 67 -0.91 -4.06 9.19
CA PHE A 67 0.53 -4.14 9.41
C PHE A 67 1.04 -5.51 9.00
N VAL A 68 2.18 -5.57 8.32
CA VAL A 68 2.79 -6.84 7.91
C VAL A 68 4.18 -7.01 8.51
N LEU A 69 4.34 -8.07 9.29
CA LEU A 69 5.62 -8.53 9.83
C LEU A 69 6.24 -9.54 8.86
N ASP A 70 7.48 -9.29 8.41
CA ASP A 70 8.29 -10.30 7.73
C ASP A 70 8.95 -11.22 8.77
N ASN A 71 8.33 -12.37 9.02
CA ASN A 71 8.83 -13.39 9.95
C ASN A 71 9.49 -14.58 9.25
N ARG A 72 9.77 -14.46 7.94
CA ARG A 72 10.28 -15.58 7.13
C ARG A 72 11.61 -16.16 7.63
N SER A 73 12.45 -15.34 8.25
CA SER A 73 13.71 -15.79 8.84
C SER A 73 13.52 -16.70 10.07
N VAL A 74 12.35 -16.66 10.71
CA VAL A 74 12.02 -17.42 11.92
C VAL A 74 11.22 -18.68 11.56
N ASP A 75 10.16 -18.54 10.76
CA ASP A 75 9.23 -19.65 10.50
C ASP A 75 8.77 -19.78 9.02
N GLY A 76 9.24 -18.89 8.15
CA GLY A 76 8.94 -18.93 6.72
C GLY A 76 7.65 -18.23 6.30
N TYR A 77 7.02 -17.42 7.18
CA TYR A 77 5.78 -16.73 6.92
C TYR A 77 5.91 -15.21 7.07
N PHE A 78 5.02 -14.50 6.38
CA PHE A 78 4.58 -13.17 6.72
C PHE A 78 3.34 -13.25 7.60
N TYR A 79 3.20 -12.32 8.53
CA TYR A 79 2.00 -12.17 9.36
C TYR A 79 1.41 -10.79 9.14
N GLN A 80 0.12 -10.75 8.79
CA GLN A 80 -0.64 -9.52 8.66
C GLN A 80 -1.59 -9.39 9.84
N TYR A 81 -1.49 -8.27 10.54
CA TYR A 81 -2.38 -7.91 11.63
C TYR A 81 -3.30 -6.79 11.14
N VAL A 82 -4.58 -6.88 11.48
CA VAL A 82 -5.59 -5.92 11.04
C VAL A 82 -6.54 -5.56 12.18
N THR A 83 -7.10 -4.36 12.08
CA THR A 83 -8.21 -3.93 12.91
C THR A 83 -9.50 -4.57 12.41
N GLU A 84 -10.11 -5.39 13.26
CA GLU A 84 -11.43 -5.98 13.10
C GLU A 84 -12.23 -5.81 14.40
N ALA A 85 -13.12 -6.72 14.76
CA ALA A 85 -13.74 -6.72 16.11
C ALA A 85 -12.70 -6.87 17.24
N SER A 86 -11.51 -7.26 16.90
CA SER A 86 -10.28 -7.37 17.69
C SER A 86 -9.09 -7.15 16.75
N ILE A 87 -7.86 -7.48 17.19
CA ILE A 87 -6.71 -7.57 16.30
C ILE A 87 -6.68 -8.97 15.71
N PHE A 88 -7.05 -9.06 14.45
CA PHE A 88 -7.09 -10.30 13.70
C PHE A 88 -5.79 -10.53 12.94
N CYS A 89 -5.38 -11.80 12.81
CA CYS A 89 -4.15 -12.19 12.16
C CYS A 89 -4.39 -13.09 10.95
N TYR A 90 -3.68 -12.79 9.88
CA TYR A 90 -3.52 -13.66 8.71
C TYR A 90 -2.05 -14.00 8.56
N ARG A 91 -1.74 -15.10 7.85
CA ARG A 91 -0.37 -15.42 7.46
C ARG A 91 -0.28 -15.75 5.97
N SER A 92 0.88 -15.49 5.39
CA SER A 92 1.15 -15.72 3.98
C SER A 92 2.59 -16.19 3.76
N LYS A 93 2.84 -16.83 2.62
CA LYS A 93 4.19 -17.14 2.13
C LYS A 93 4.64 -16.21 1.01
N ASP A 94 3.71 -15.46 0.44
CA ASP A 94 3.94 -14.70 -0.79
C ASP A 94 3.24 -13.34 -0.86
N LEU A 95 2.55 -12.93 0.21
CA LEU A 95 1.76 -11.68 0.33
C LEU A 95 0.53 -11.60 -0.59
N MET A 96 0.29 -12.60 -1.44
CA MET A 96 -0.81 -12.62 -2.40
C MET A 96 -1.91 -13.61 -1.99
N GLU A 97 -1.55 -14.68 -1.31
CA GLU A 97 -2.49 -15.66 -0.77
C GLU A 97 -2.35 -15.70 0.75
N TRP A 98 -3.45 -15.49 1.45
CA TRP A 98 -3.50 -15.37 2.90
C TRP A 98 -4.33 -16.46 3.55
N GLU A 99 -3.82 -17.02 4.64
CA GLU A 99 -4.53 -17.95 5.51
C GLU A 99 -4.98 -17.21 6.77
N SER A 100 -6.26 -17.34 7.12
CA SER A 100 -6.81 -16.82 8.38
C SER A 100 -6.21 -17.59 9.56
N VAL A 101 -5.65 -16.88 10.52
CA VAL A 101 -5.12 -17.46 11.77
C VAL A 101 -6.11 -17.27 12.92
N GLY A 102 -6.63 -16.07 13.10
CA GLY A 102 -7.58 -15.72 14.14
C GLY A 102 -7.17 -14.52 14.98
N ASN A 103 -7.84 -14.31 16.10
CA ASN A 103 -7.51 -13.22 17.03
C ASN A 103 -6.18 -13.49 17.73
N THR A 104 -5.33 -12.48 17.77
CA THR A 104 -4.02 -12.56 18.45
C THR A 104 -4.10 -12.24 19.94
N LEU A 105 -5.09 -11.47 20.34
CA LEU A 105 -5.35 -11.06 21.71
C LEU A 105 -6.43 -11.97 22.31
N ASP A 106 -6.06 -13.17 22.74
CA ASP A 106 -6.98 -14.14 23.36
C ASP A 106 -7.72 -13.57 24.57
N ASN A 107 -7.19 -12.50 25.14
CA ASN A 107 -7.73 -11.84 26.32
C ASN A 107 -8.91 -10.88 26.01
N LEU A 108 -9.23 -10.61 24.74
CA LEU A 108 -10.42 -9.82 24.39
C LEU A 108 -11.71 -10.57 24.56
N GLU A 109 -11.68 -11.89 24.49
CA GLU A 109 -12.86 -12.72 24.67
C GLU A 109 -13.13 -13.01 26.14
N TYR A 110 -14.38 -13.36 26.44
CA TYR A 110 -14.71 -13.89 27.75
C TYR A 110 -14.04 -15.27 27.92
N ALA A 111 -13.42 -15.48 29.06
CA ALA A 111 -12.95 -16.79 29.43
C ALA A 111 -14.09 -17.84 29.33
N ALA A 112 -13.76 -19.11 29.15
CA ALA A 112 -14.73 -20.18 28.97
C ALA A 112 -15.79 -20.30 30.11
N ASN A 113 -15.51 -19.74 31.27
CA ASN A 113 -16.42 -19.65 32.40
C ASN A 113 -17.34 -18.41 32.40
N GLY A 114 -17.28 -17.58 31.33
CA GLY A 114 -18.05 -16.34 31.18
C GLY A 114 -17.54 -15.15 31.97
N SER A 115 -16.36 -15.24 32.63
CA SER A 115 -15.74 -14.09 33.27
C SER A 115 -15.02 -13.24 32.26
N GLN A 116 -14.91 -11.93 32.54
CA GLN A 116 -14.08 -11.03 31.72
C GLN A 116 -12.60 -11.42 31.85
N THR A 117 -11.91 -11.46 30.70
CA THR A 117 -10.46 -11.62 30.66
C THR A 117 -9.77 -10.36 31.21
N GLU A 118 -8.49 -10.46 31.52
CA GLU A 118 -7.72 -9.31 31.99
C GLU A 118 -7.73 -8.16 30.97
N PHE A 119 -7.62 -8.50 29.70
CA PHE A 119 -7.64 -7.52 28.62
C PHE A 119 -8.96 -6.74 28.59
N ARG A 120 -10.10 -7.45 28.71
CA ARG A 120 -11.43 -6.85 28.70
C ARG A 120 -11.73 -5.98 29.90
N LYS A 121 -11.01 -6.14 31.00
CA LYS A 121 -11.07 -5.24 32.16
C LYS A 121 -10.31 -3.93 31.94
N VAL A 122 -9.37 -3.92 30.99
CA VAL A 122 -8.50 -2.77 30.70
C VAL A 122 -9.00 -1.95 29.55
N THR A 123 -9.46 -2.62 28.50
CA THR A 123 -9.95 -1.97 27.29
C THR A 123 -11.44 -2.26 27.08
N ASP A 124 -12.07 -1.39 26.37
CA ASP A 124 -13.34 -1.63 25.75
C ASP A 124 -13.19 -2.60 24.55
N SER A 125 -14.23 -2.83 23.75
CA SER A 125 -14.15 -3.67 22.55
C SER A 125 -13.41 -3.02 21.38
N GLN A 126 -13.03 -1.75 21.50
CA GLN A 126 -12.38 -1.00 20.44
C GLN A 126 -10.86 -1.04 20.61
N VAL A 127 -10.22 -1.81 19.73
CA VAL A 127 -8.76 -1.89 19.59
C VAL A 127 -8.42 -1.80 18.11
N TRP A 128 -7.37 -1.03 17.77
CA TRP A 128 -7.01 -0.76 16.37
C TRP A 128 -5.53 -0.47 16.17
N ALA A 129 -5.14 -0.33 14.90
CA ALA A 129 -3.80 0.03 14.45
C ALA A 129 -2.69 -0.79 15.14
N PRO A 130 -2.68 -2.12 14.97
CA PRO A 130 -1.64 -2.97 15.53
C PRO A 130 -0.38 -2.92 14.70
N GLU A 131 0.79 -2.78 15.35
CA GLU A 131 2.09 -3.05 14.75
C GLU A 131 2.93 -3.98 15.61
N VAL A 132 3.65 -4.90 14.98
CA VAL A 132 4.39 -5.96 15.68
C VAL A 132 5.86 -5.96 15.27
N VAL A 133 6.73 -5.96 16.25
CA VAL A 133 8.18 -6.11 16.04
C VAL A 133 8.69 -7.33 16.79
N TYR A 134 9.60 -8.07 16.16
CA TYR A 134 10.31 -9.17 16.78
C TYR A 134 11.66 -8.72 17.30
N ASP A 135 11.94 -8.99 18.57
CA ASP A 135 13.24 -8.78 19.18
C ASP A 135 13.99 -10.12 19.27
N PRO A 136 15.03 -10.32 18.45
CA PRO A 136 15.76 -11.58 18.42
C PRO A 136 16.58 -11.83 19.69
N ASP A 137 16.98 -10.77 20.41
CA ASP A 137 17.80 -10.89 21.63
C ASP A 137 17.01 -11.51 22.78
N THR A 138 15.71 -11.21 22.85
CA THR A 138 14.79 -11.73 23.85
C THR A 138 13.88 -12.84 23.31
N ALA A 139 13.91 -13.11 22.00
CA ALA A 139 12.99 -13.98 21.29
C ALA A 139 11.53 -13.65 21.68
N THR A 140 11.15 -12.37 21.55
CA THR A 140 9.85 -11.85 21.97
C THR A 140 9.28 -10.96 20.88
N TYR A 141 7.98 -11.14 20.61
CA TYR A 141 7.19 -10.24 19.78
C TYR A 141 6.57 -9.17 20.68
N TYR A 142 6.69 -7.93 20.26
CA TYR A 142 6.06 -6.77 20.88
C TYR A 142 5.01 -6.24 19.94
N MET A 143 3.76 -6.22 20.38
CA MET A 143 2.63 -5.65 19.65
C MET A 143 2.28 -4.31 20.28
N PHE A 144 2.39 -3.26 19.51
CA PHE A 144 1.92 -1.92 19.84
C PHE A 144 0.56 -1.71 19.18
N PHE A 145 -0.38 -1.11 19.88
CA PHE A 145 -1.73 -0.90 19.33
C PHE A 145 -2.45 0.21 20.08
N SER A 146 -3.50 0.72 19.46
CA SER A 146 -4.40 1.71 20.03
C SER A 146 -5.63 1.02 20.63
N ALA A 147 -6.12 1.55 21.73
CA ALA A 147 -7.38 1.09 22.31
C ALA A 147 -8.08 2.17 23.12
N THR A 148 -9.40 2.01 23.25
CA THR A 148 -10.21 2.76 24.22
C THR A 148 -10.22 2.01 25.55
N PRO A 149 -9.88 2.66 26.70
CA PRO A 149 -10.02 2.08 28.02
C PRO A 149 -11.49 1.71 28.32
N ALA A 150 -11.70 0.66 29.09
CA ALA A 150 -13.04 0.23 29.49
C ALA A 150 -13.74 1.31 30.36
N GLU A 151 -15.02 1.55 30.10
CA GLU A 151 -15.80 2.64 30.76
C GLU A 151 -15.85 2.51 32.29
N ASP A 152 -15.97 1.30 32.81
CA ASP A 152 -15.98 1.02 34.25
C ASP A 152 -14.61 1.26 34.93
N THR A 153 -13.54 1.35 34.14
CA THR A 153 -12.18 1.65 34.60
C THR A 153 -11.80 3.12 34.38
N ALA A 154 -12.57 3.86 33.59
CA ALA A 154 -12.39 5.28 33.28
C ALA A 154 -13.21 6.23 34.19
N VAL A 155 -13.47 5.82 35.45
CA VAL A 155 -14.24 6.64 36.41
C VAL A 155 -13.37 7.79 36.91
N LYS A 156 -13.86 9.02 36.85
CA LYS A 156 -13.22 10.19 37.45
C LYS A 156 -12.98 10.05 38.95
N ALA A 157 -11.93 10.66 39.44
CA ALA A 157 -11.77 10.89 40.87
C ALA A 157 -12.95 11.74 41.37
N GLY A 158 -13.95 11.10 42.00
CA GLY A 158 -15.21 11.73 42.42
C GLY A 158 -16.47 10.97 42.01
N GLY A 159 -16.36 9.91 41.21
CA GLY A 159 -17.46 8.98 40.90
C GLY A 159 -18.38 9.40 39.77
N GLU A 160 -18.09 10.45 39.03
CA GLU A 160 -18.85 10.83 37.84
C GLU A 160 -18.14 10.37 36.56
N VAL A 161 -18.85 9.60 35.73
CA VAL A 161 -18.46 9.27 34.35
C VAL A 161 -18.88 10.44 33.48
N GLU A 162 -17.94 11.07 32.75
CA GLU A 162 -18.34 12.01 31.70
C GLU A 162 -18.80 11.25 30.48
N PRO A 163 -20.03 11.45 30.02
CA PRO A 163 -20.49 10.84 28.80
C PRO A 163 -19.83 11.56 27.60
N GLY A 164 -19.19 10.81 26.71
CA GLY A 164 -19.12 11.25 25.34
C GLY A 164 -17.81 11.23 24.59
N HIS A 165 -16.64 10.99 25.19
CA HIS A 165 -15.41 10.79 24.40
C HIS A 165 -14.52 9.71 25.02
N PRO A 166 -14.42 8.53 24.37
CA PRO A 166 -13.45 7.53 24.76
C PRO A 166 -12.04 8.07 24.55
N TYR A 167 -11.15 7.77 25.49
CA TYR A 167 -9.73 8.04 25.34
C TYR A 167 -9.14 7.06 24.35
N GLU A 168 -8.36 7.57 23.43
CA GLU A 168 -7.58 6.77 22.52
C GLU A 168 -6.15 6.70 23.06
N MET A 169 -5.68 5.52 23.37
CA MET A 169 -4.41 5.33 24.10
C MET A 169 -3.61 4.17 23.53
N THR A 170 -2.30 4.28 23.62
CA THR A 170 -1.37 3.25 23.18
C THR A 170 -1.12 2.23 24.29
N PHE A 171 -1.23 0.96 23.93
CA PHE A 171 -0.93 -0.19 24.74
C PHE A 171 0.15 -1.04 24.10
N VAL A 172 0.83 -1.86 24.91
CA VAL A 172 1.81 -2.83 24.44
C VAL A 172 1.47 -4.20 25.01
N ALA A 173 1.52 -5.20 24.14
CA ALA A 173 1.42 -6.60 24.53
C ALA A 173 2.63 -7.38 24.02
N THR A 174 3.01 -8.45 24.71
CA THR A 174 4.14 -9.29 24.33
C THR A 174 3.75 -10.75 24.21
N SER A 175 4.39 -11.46 23.28
CA SER A 175 4.23 -12.91 23.12
C SER A 175 5.56 -13.58 22.71
N LYS A 176 5.61 -14.89 22.88
CA LYS A 176 6.65 -15.76 22.28
C LYS A 176 6.25 -16.30 20.89
N TYR A 177 5.04 -16.00 20.45
CA TYR A 177 4.47 -16.41 19.18
C TYR A 177 4.03 -15.17 18.38
N PRO A 178 4.16 -15.19 17.05
CA PRO A 178 3.71 -14.06 16.23
C PRO A 178 2.18 -13.93 16.15
N ASP A 179 1.47 -15.00 16.38
CA ASP A 179 0.06 -15.14 16.01
C ASP A 179 -0.91 -15.31 17.19
N ARG A 180 -0.42 -15.37 18.42
CA ARG A 180 -1.26 -15.67 19.59
C ARG A 180 -0.60 -15.33 20.92
N ASP A 181 -1.37 -15.50 22.00
CA ASP A 181 -0.91 -15.43 23.41
C ASP A 181 -0.27 -14.08 23.78
N PHE A 182 -0.64 -12.99 23.14
CA PHE A 182 -0.17 -11.67 23.52
C PHE A 182 -0.73 -11.24 24.86
N GLN A 183 0.14 -10.85 25.78
CA GLN A 183 -0.18 -10.41 27.14
C GLN A 183 0.17 -8.93 27.32
N LEU A 184 -0.74 -8.17 27.94
CA LEU A 184 -0.50 -6.74 28.25
C LEU A 184 0.72 -6.53 29.14
N VAL A 185 1.54 -5.54 28.78
CA VAL A 185 2.69 -5.12 29.57
C VAL A 185 2.24 -4.23 30.72
N ASN A 186 2.64 -4.58 31.94
CA ASN A 186 2.40 -3.76 33.13
C ASN A 186 3.55 -2.77 33.33
N PHE A 187 3.33 -1.51 33.01
CA PHE A 187 4.32 -0.43 33.12
C PHE A 187 4.53 0.10 34.55
N LYS A 188 3.83 -0.43 35.56
CA LYS A 188 4.18 -0.21 36.97
C LYS A 188 5.34 -1.08 37.44
N ASP A 189 5.73 -2.04 36.63
CA ASP A 189 6.88 -2.90 36.92
C ASP A 189 8.16 -2.25 36.38
N ALA A 190 8.95 -1.71 37.30
CA ALA A 190 10.21 -1.03 36.99
C ALA A 190 11.27 -1.95 36.36
N GLU A 191 11.17 -3.27 36.54
CA GLU A 191 12.08 -4.22 35.89
C GLU A 191 11.81 -4.27 34.36
N ASN A 192 10.57 -4.00 33.96
CA ASN A 192 10.19 -4.05 32.53
C ASN A 192 10.47 -2.75 31.79
N CYS A 193 10.24 -1.58 32.41
CA CYS A 193 10.20 -0.30 31.68
C CYS A 193 11.20 0.76 32.21
N GLY A 194 11.97 0.47 33.27
CA GLY A 194 12.83 1.44 33.94
C GLY A 194 12.07 2.33 34.92
N ALA A 195 12.76 2.75 35.97
CA ALA A 195 12.16 3.48 37.11
C ALA A 195 11.53 4.82 36.70
N GLU A 196 12.12 5.52 35.74
CA GLU A 196 11.65 6.80 35.21
C GLU A 196 10.37 6.69 34.39
N ASN A 197 10.02 5.50 33.91
CA ASN A 197 8.80 5.21 33.15
C ASN A 197 7.72 4.55 34.02
N VAL A 198 7.95 4.38 35.29
CA VAL A 198 6.96 3.84 36.22
C VAL A 198 5.85 4.85 36.47
N HIS A 199 4.60 4.41 36.34
CA HIS A 199 3.41 5.23 36.49
C HIS A 199 3.14 5.56 37.98
N THR A 200 3.79 6.58 38.51
CA THR A 200 3.55 7.02 39.87
C THR A 200 2.39 8.00 40.00
N TYR A 201 2.17 8.80 38.95
CA TYR A 201 1.17 9.87 38.96
C TYR A 201 -0.27 9.34 39.00
N SER A 202 -0.62 8.41 38.13
CA SER A 202 -1.97 7.87 38.03
C SER A 202 -2.39 7.06 39.24
N ALA A 203 -1.47 6.35 39.87
CA ALA A 203 -1.74 5.50 41.03
C ALA A 203 -2.22 6.26 42.26
N GLU A 204 -1.76 7.51 42.47
CA GLU A 204 -2.12 8.32 43.61
C GLU A 204 -3.34 9.22 43.37
N LYS A 205 -3.43 9.78 42.15
CA LYS A 205 -4.44 10.80 41.84
C LYS A 205 -5.64 10.25 41.10
N TYR A 206 -5.42 9.21 40.27
CA TYR A 206 -6.44 8.57 39.44
C TYR A 206 -6.23 7.05 39.48
N PRO A 207 -6.84 6.34 40.42
CA PRO A 207 -6.64 4.92 40.64
C PRO A 207 -7.37 4.03 39.60
N HIS A 208 -7.25 4.37 38.34
CA HIS A 208 -7.84 3.59 37.26
C HIS A 208 -7.06 2.30 37.03
N TYR A 209 -7.79 1.22 36.80
CA TYR A 209 -7.19 -0.11 36.63
C TYR A 209 -6.30 -0.19 35.40
N PHE A 210 -6.72 0.45 34.29
CA PHE A 210 -5.97 0.46 33.03
C PHE A 210 -4.66 1.25 33.11
N ALA A 211 -4.52 2.21 34.01
CA ALA A 211 -3.39 3.13 34.05
C ALA A 211 -2.02 2.43 34.08
N LYS A 212 -1.95 1.27 34.73
CA LYS A 212 -0.71 0.48 34.81
C LYS A 212 -0.25 -0.13 33.48
N TYR A 213 -1.11 -0.12 32.47
CA TYR A 213 -0.85 -0.70 31.15
C TYR A 213 -0.62 0.35 30.07
N LEU A 214 -0.77 1.64 30.39
CA LEU A 214 -0.54 2.72 29.43
C LEU A 214 0.96 2.98 29.24
N MET A 215 1.43 2.97 28.00
CA MET A 215 2.83 3.23 27.70
C MET A 215 3.23 4.67 27.96
N PHE A 216 2.34 5.62 27.70
CA PHE A 216 2.64 7.07 27.75
C PHE A 216 2.17 7.76 29.03
N ASP A 217 1.80 7.04 30.09
CA ASP A 217 1.37 7.64 31.36
C ASP A 217 2.49 7.75 32.39
N CYS A 218 3.56 8.45 32.05
CA CYS A 218 4.67 8.73 33.00
C CYS A 218 4.93 10.24 33.08
N GLU A 219 5.66 10.66 34.15
CA GLU A 219 5.95 12.08 34.39
C GLU A 219 6.79 12.70 33.26
N ALA A 220 7.75 11.96 32.71
CA ALA A 220 8.60 12.43 31.62
C ALA A 220 7.79 12.69 30.33
N TYR A 221 6.88 11.79 29.97
CA TYR A 221 6.00 12.02 28.81
C TYR A 221 5.07 13.21 29.05
N ARG A 222 4.51 13.36 30.25
CA ARG A 222 3.67 14.52 30.57
C ARG A 222 4.41 15.83 30.42
N ALA A 223 5.67 15.89 30.88
CA ALA A 223 6.51 17.08 30.73
C ALA A 223 6.78 17.40 29.24
N PHE A 224 7.08 16.38 28.41
CA PHE A 224 7.21 16.55 26.97
C PHE A 224 5.90 17.04 26.36
N SER A 225 4.82 16.38 26.64
CA SER A 225 3.48 16.69 26.16
C SER A 225 3.02 18.10 26.52
N ASP A 226 3.35 18.58 27.74
CA ASP A 226 3.09 19.96 28.14
C ASP A 226 3.92 20.99 27.36
N SER A 227 5.15 20.62 27.02
CA SER A 227 6.08 21.49 26.29
C SER A 227 5.68 21.74 24.83
N ILE A 228 4.99 20.79 24.21
CA ILE A 228 4.57 20.88 22.81
C ILE A 228 3.17 21.52 22.64
N GLY A 229 2.51 21.84 23.75
CA GLY A 229 1.19 22.48 23.73
C GLY A 229 0.05 21.51 23.37
N GLY A 230 -1.15 22.06 23.30
CA GLY A 230 -2.38 21.33 23.04
C GLY A 230 -3.32 21.40 24.24
N SER A 231 -4.62 21.48 23.98
CA SER A 231 -5.60 21.54 25.08
C SER A 231 -5.73 20.17 25.71
N ARG A 232 -5.28 20.05 26.95
CA ARG A 232 -5.76 18.95 27.78
C ARG A 232 -7.21 19.26 28.13
N THR A 233 -8.10 18.38 27.79
CA THR A 233 -9.45 18.44 28.35
C THR A 233 -9.34 18.11 29.83
N GLU A 234 -9.58 19.11 30.69
CA GLU A 234 -9.51 18.95 32.15
C GLU A 234 -10.36 17.80 32.69
N GLY A 235 -11.31 17.34 31.90
CA GLY A 235 -12.23 16.26 32.21
C GLY A 235 -11.63 14.87 32.31
N TYR A 236 -10.47 14.65 31.75
CA TYR A 236 -9.93 13.30 31.53
C TYR A 236 -8.87 12.85 32.54
N GLY A 237 -8.93 13.32 33.75
CA GLY A 237 -7.99 12.87 34.78
C GLY A 237 -6.52 13.16 34.46
N GLY A 238 -6.23 13.92 33.41
CA GLY A 238 -4.88 14.31 33.02
C GLY A 238 -4.11 13.26 32.24
N TYR A 239 -4.75 12.18 31.77
CA TYR A 239 -4.11 11.24 30.84
C TYR A 239 -3.91 11.89 29.48
N VAL A 240 -2.85 11.51 28.80
CA VAL A 240 -2.51 11.99 27.48
C VAL A 240 -2.66 10.82 26.50
N GLY A 241 -3.51 11.00 25.50
CA GLY A 241 -3.72 10.02 24.47
C GLY A 241 -2.58 9.98 23.45
N GLY A 242 -2.42 8.84 22.82
CA GLY A 242 -1.56 8.64 21.67
C GLY A 242 -2.00 7.38 20.95
N ILE A 243 -2.09 7.45 19.63
CA ILE A 243 -2.58 6.37 18.76
C ILE A 243 -1.56 6.03 17.68
N ASP A 244 -1.80 4.93 16.97
CA ASP A 244 -1.06 4.49 15.80
C ASP A 244 0.46 4.40 16.05
N PRO A 245 0.87 3.60 17.02
CA PRO A 245 2.28 3.47 17.38
C PRO A 245 3.05 2.67 16.31
N HIS A 246 4.10 3.26 15.75
CA HIS A 246 5.00 2.66 14.77
C HIS A 246 6.39 2.40 15.33
N PRO A 247 6.77 1.14 15.65
CA PRO A 247 8.12 0.75 16.05
C PRO A 247 9.03 0.64 14.82
N TYR A 248 10.18 1.31 14.84
CA TYR A 248 11.15 1.32 13.75
C TYR A 248 12.56 0.98 14.24
N ILE A 249 13.30 0.20 13.46
CA ILE A 249 14.72 -0.09 13.69
C ILE A 249 15.50 0.44 12.49
N ASP A 250 16.50 1.29 12.74
CA ASP A 250 17.36 1.77 11.67
C ASP A 250 18.48 0.76 11.33
N GLU A 251 19.28 1.06 10.30
CA GLU A 251 20.39 0.21 9.87
C GLU A 251 21.51 0.03 10.89
N ASN A 252 21.58 0.86 11.94
CA ASN A 252 22.53 0.75 13.03
C ASN A 252 22.00 -0.11 14.19
N GLY A 253 20.73 -0.52 14.11
CA GLY A 253 20.02 -1.22 15.17
C GLY A 253 19.44 -0.31 16.25
N ASP A 254 19.49 1.01 16.05
CA ASP A 254 18.82 1.98 16.90
C ASP A 254 17.30 1.84 16.76
N LYS A 255 16.60 1.82 17.89
CA LYS A 255 15.16 1.64 17.97
C LYS A 255 14.47 2.98 18.16
N TYR A 256 13.34 3.16 17.48
CA TYR A 256 12.50 4.35 17.57
C TYR A 256 11.04 3.93 17.70
N LEU A 257 10.24 4.80 18.31
CA LEU A 257 8.79 4.69 18.34
C LEU A 257 8.19 6.00 17.88
N TYR A 258 7.27 5.92 16.94
CA TYR A 258 6.49 7.05 16.44
C TYR A 258 5.02 6.83 16.77
N TRP A 259 4.27 7.91 16.96
CA TRP A 259 2.82 7.83 17.20
C TRP A 259 2.15 9.16 16.88
N VAL A 260 0.84 9.17 16.93
CA VAL A 260 0.01 10.36 16.75
C VAL A 260 -0.42 10.87 18.13
N ASP A 261 -0.17 12.14 18.39
CA ASP A 261 -0.75 12.88 19.51
C ASP A 261 -1.89 13.74 18.96
N SER A 262 -3.14 13.36 19.26
CA SER A 262 -4.36 13.92 18.65
C SER A 262 -5.02 15.04 19.46
N ARG A 263 -4.30 15.71 20.36
CA ARG A 263 -4.86 16.81 21.18
C ARG A 263 -5.04 18.08 20.38
N GLY A 264 -6.29 18.34 19.98
CA GLY A 264 -6.72 19.53 19.28
C GLY A 264 -6.51 19.51 17.76
N SER A 265 -5.40 18.98 17.28
CA SER A 265 -5.06 18.69 15.89
C SER A 265 -3.94 17.69 15.89
N ASP A 266 -3.96 16.75 14.98
CA ASP A 266 -2.99 15.68 14.95
C ASP A 266 -1.58 16.20 14.72
N ARG A 267 -0.65 15.59 15.43
CA ARG A 267 0.77 15.76 15.23
C ARG A 267 1.46 14.42 15.34
N ILE A 268 2.42 14.20 14.49
CA ILE A 268 3.24 13.00 14.56
C ILE A 268 4.44 13.31 15.44
N VAL A 269 4.67 12.47 16.42
CA VAL A 269 5.76 12.58 17.39
C VAL A 269 6.62 11.32 17.34
N GLY A 270 7.85 11.41 17.79
CA GLY A 270 8.75 10.28 17.84
C GLY A 270 9.74 10.37 18.99
N VAL A 271 10.28 9.22 19.39
CA VAL A 271 11.24 9.08 20.47
C VAL A 271 12.23 7.96 20.17
N LYS A 272 13.49 8.09 20.60
CA LYS A 272 14.44 6.98 20.58
C LYS A 272 14.14 6.02 21.73
N MET A 273 14.28 4.73 21.49
CA MET A 273 14.00 3.68 22.46
C MET A 273 15.32 3.04 22.92
N GLU A 274 15.51 2.85 24.23
CA GLU A 274 16.61 2.02 24.74
C GLU A 274 16.31 0.53 24.53
N ASN A 275 15.08 0.15 24.72
CA ASN A 275 14.47 -1.12 24.34
C ASN A 275 12.97 -0.89 24.08
N TRP A 276 12.24 -1.90 23.63
CA TRP A 276 10.84 -1.73 23.20
C TRP A 276 9.86 -1.28 24.29
N LEU A 277 10.27 -1.27 25.56
CA LEU A 277 9.45 -0.82 26.68
C LEU A 277 10.02 0.44 27.39
N LYS A 278 11.16 0.95 26.90
CA LYS A 278 11.86 2.06 27.57
C LYS A 278 12.20 3.20 26.60
N PRO A 279 11.32 4.20 26.48
CA PRO A 279 11.61 5.42 25.72
C PRO A 279 12.67 6.30 26.42
N ASP A 280 13.58 6.89 25.62
CA ASP A 280 14.44 8.00 26.08
C ASP A 280 13.72 9.33 25.80
N TRP A 281 12.91 9.77 26.76
CA TRP A 281 12.09 10.99 26.63
C TRP A 281 12.88 12.26 26.37
N SER A 282 14.20 12.28 26.66
CA SER A 282 15.06 13.42 26.34
C SER A 282 15.21 13.63 24.82
N THR A 283 14.91 12.62 24.02
CA THR A 283 14.98 12.63 22.55
C THR A 283 13.63 12.90 21.88
N ALA A 284 12.54 12.97 22.65
CA ALA A 284 11.20 13.12 22.12
C ALA A 284 11.05 14.41 21.31
N ALA A 285 10.46 14.31 20.13
CA ALA A 285 10.31 15.42 19.20
C ALA A 285 8.97 15.37 18.47
N VAL A 286 8.44 16.55 18.11
CA VAL A 286 7.37 16.67 17.13
C VAL A 286 7.99 16.67 15.74
N LEU A 287 7.49 15.82 14.86
CA LEU A 287 8.00 15.60 13.52
C LEU A 287 7.19 16.36 12.47
N ALA A 288 5.87 16.36 12.63
CA ALA A 288 4.94 17.03 11.72
C ALA A 288 3.67 17.47 12.46
N TYR A 289 3.09 18.58 12.03
CA TYR A 289 1.77 19.07 12.44
C TYR A 289 0.81 19.00 11.28
N HIS A 290 -0.45 18.65 11.54
CA HIS A 290 -1.51 18.70 10.55
C HIS A 290 -1.59 20.09 9.88
N SER A 291 -1.81 20.13 8.59
CA SER A 291 -1.93 21.32 7.74
C SER A 291 -0.69 22.21 7.58
N PHE A 292 0.45 21.86 8.14
CA PHE A 292 1.68 22.66 8.02
C PHE A 292 2.79 21.88 7.31
N TYR A 293 3.54 22.56 6.45
CA TYR A 293 4.67 21.93 5.75
C TYR A 293 5.81 21.56 6.69
N THR A 294 6.06 22.40 7.71
CA THR A 294 7.11 22.16 8.72
C THR A 294 6.63 22.53 10.11
N VAL A 295 7.36 22.04 11.14
CA VAL A 295 7.16 22.46 12.52
C VAL A 295 7.39 23.98 12.71
N ALA A 296 8.31 24.57 11.94
CA ALA A 296 8.56 26.01 11.98
C ALA A 296 7.36 26.83 11.47
N ASP A 297 6.66 26.33 10.43
CA ASP A 297 5.45 26.97 9.93
C ASP A 297 4.34 26.97 10.98
N TYR A 298 4.16 25.86 11.69
CA TYR A 298 3.22 25.82 12.82
C TYR A 298 3.58 26.84 13.91
N GLN A 299 4.86 26.93 14.29
CA GLN A 299 5.33 27.91 15.29
C GLN A 299 5.12 29.36 14.84
N ALA A 300 5.35 29.65 13.55
CA ALA A 300 5.10 30.96 12.97
C ALA A 300 3.60 31.31 12.98
N TYR A 301 2.74 30.34 12.68
CA TYR A 301 1.28 30.49 12.77
C TYR A 301 0.81 30.77 14.18
N GLU A 302 1.30 30.02 15.18
CA GLU A 302 1.00 30.27 16.59
C GLU A 302 1.48 31.67 17.06
N ALA A 303 2.54 32.19 16.44
CA ALA A 303 3.02 33.56 16.65
C ALA A 303 2.19 34.63 15.89
N GLY A 304 1.10 34.25 15.20
CA GLY A 304 0.21 35.14 14.46
C GLY A 304 0.72 35.55 13.08
N GLN A 305 1.67 34.83 12.52
CA GLN A 305 2.16 35.06 11.15
C GLN A 305 1.31 34.29 10.13
N TYR A 306 1.23 34.83 8.93
CA TYR A 306 0.66 34.08 7.81
C TYR A 306 1.65 33.02 7.34
N VAL A 307 1.15 31.79 7.13
CA VAL A 307 1.91 30.66 6.56
C VAL A 307 1.03 29.93 5.55
N ASP A 308 1.66 29.36 4.54
CA ASP A 308 0.98 28.51 3.58
C ASP A 308 0.57 27.19 4.24
N ARG A 309 -0.60 26.67 3.85
CA ARG A 309 -1.16 25.41 4.34
C ARG A 309 -0.96 24.31 3.30
N VAL A 310 -0.90 23.10 3.80
CA VAL A 310 -0.88 21.88 2.97
C VAL A 310 -2.27 21.68 2.36
N PRO A 311 -2.46 21.78 1.03
CA PRO A 311 -3.80 21.79 0.44
C PRO A 311 -4.50 20.43 0.48
N TYR A 312 -3.76 19.34 0.49
CA TYR A 312 -4.32 17.98 0.60
C TYR A 312 -4.62 17.55 2.05
N GLU A 313 -4.45 18.45 3.02
CA GLU A 313 -4.84 18.27 4.43
C GLU A 313 -5.93 19.29 4.80
N PRO A 314 -7.20 18.99 4.51
CA PRO A 314 -8.28 19.96 4.70
C PRO A 314 -8.53 20.26 6.18
N GLU A 315 -8.81 21.52 6.50
CA GLU A 315 -8.98 22.00 7.89
C GLU A 315 -10.13 21.33 8.65
N ASN A 316 -11.12 20.78 7.96
CA ASN A 316 -12.25 20.08 8.57
C ASN A 316 -11.97 18.62 8.96
N HIS A 317 -10.81 18.09 8.58
CA HIS A 317 -10.34 16.75 8.94
C HIS A 317 -8.90 16.88 9.46
N THR A 318 -8.75 16.95 10.78
CA THR A 318 -7.45 17.23 11.43
C THR A 318 -6.56 16.01 11.57
N ILE A 319 -6.62 15.10 10.60
CA ILE A 319 -5.99 13.78 10.63
C ILE A 319 -4.62 13.81 9.97
N ASN A 320 -3.60 13.40 10.74
CA ASN A 320 -2.29 12.91 10.31
C ASN A 320 -2.00 11.64 11.12
N GLU A 321 -2.33 10.47 10.60
CA GLU A 321 -2.27 9.21 11.35
C GLU A 321 -1.55 8.08 10.61
N GLY A 322 -1.35 6.93 11.25
CA GLY A 322 -0.67 5.78 10.65
C GLY A 322 0.75 6.08 10.18
N PRO A 323 1.65 6.68 11.01
CA PRO A 323 2.99 7.05 10.57
C PRO A 323 3.83 5.82 10.24
N GLN A 324 4.60 5.90 9.14
CA GLN A 324 5.62 4.92 8.77
C GLN A 324 6.91 5.63 8.40
N ILE A 325 8.05 5.05 8.73
CA ILE A 325 9.37 5.61 8.41
C ILE A 325 10.14 4.65 7.52
N ILE A 326 10.78 5.22 6.49
CA ILE A 326 11.77 4.51 5.68
C ILE A 326 12.98 5.42 5.45
N LYS A 327 14.17 4.83 5.41
CA LYS A 327 15.41 5.53 5.07
C LYS A 327 15.82 5.22 3.63
N HIS A 328 16.18 6.26 2.87
CA HIS A 328 16.71 6.12 1.53
C HIS A 328 17.77 7.19 1.24
N ASN A 329 18.93 6.76 0.73
CA ASN A 329 20.05 7.63 0.35
C ASN A 329 20.42 8.70 1.42
N GLY A 330 20.40 8.29 2.70
CA GLY A 330 20.77 9.14 3.83
C GLY A 330 19.67 10.09 4.30
N LYS A 331 18.49 10.08 3.67
CA LYS A 331 17.30 10.81 4.11
C LYS A 331 16.27 9.86 4.72
N TYR A 332 15.42 10.41 5.57
CA TYR A 332 14.28 9.71 6.17
C TYR A 332 12.99 10.23 5.57
N TYR A 333 12.12 9.32 5.19
CA TYR A 333 10.80 9.61 4.64
C TYR A 333 9.76 9.14 5.63
N LEU A 334 8.93 10.07 6.07
CA LEU A 334 7.75 9.82 6.87
C LEU A 334 6.56 9.77 5.93
N THR A 335 5.87 8.65 5.90
CA THR A 335 4.57 8.53 5.24
C THR A 335 3.47 8.41 6.29
N PHE A 336 2.30 8.96 6.00
CA PHE A 336 1.20 9.04 6.96
C PHE A 336 -0.13 9.24 6.24
N SER A 337 -1.22 8.93 6.91
CA SER A 337 -2.56 9.08 6.35
C SER A 337 -3.13 10.46 6.63
N VAL A 338 -3.88 10.97 5.65
CA VAL A 338 -4.60 12.24 5.68
C VAL A 338 -6.04 12.05 5.22
N GLY A 339 -6.91 13.02 5.51
CA GLY A 339 -8.33 12.94 5.17
C GLY A 339 -9.15 12.23 6.25
N ASN A 340 -10.23 11.57 5.88
CA ASN A 340 -11.11 10.88 6.84
C ASN A 340 -11.20 9.39 6.52
N TRP A 341 -10.81 8.54 7.48
CA TRP A 341 -10.85 7.09 7.34
C TRP A 341 -12.25 6.52 7.03
N MET A 342 -13.31 7.29 7.28
CA MET A 342 -14.69 6.87 7.02
C MET A 342 -15.14 7.08 5.56
N ASP A 343 -14.39 7.80 4.76
CA ASP A 343 -14.80 8.16 3.40
C ASP A 343 -13.65 8.11 2.38
N SER A 344 -13.93 8.52 1.16
CA SER A 344 -13.00 8.46 0.03
C SER A 344 -11.84 9.46 0.11
N SER A 345 -11.85 10.39 1.06
CA SER A 345 -10.78 11.38 1.23
C SER A 345 -9.54 10.82 1.93
N TYR A 346 -9.62 9.61 2.46
CA TYR A 346 -8.50 8.97 3.14
C TYR A 346 -7.41 8.56 2.14
N GLN A 347 -6.19 9.05 2.37
CA GLN A 347 -5.07 8.98 1.43
C GLN A 347 -3.76 8.87 2.19
N VAL A 348 -2.66 8.52 1.50
CA VAL A 348 -1.31 8.50 2.07
C VAL A 348 -0.51 9.67 1.54
N ALA A 349 0.09 10.44 2.44
CA ALA A 349 1.00 11.55 2.15
C ALA A 349 2.43 11.20 2.54
N GLN A 350 3.40 12.05 2.12
CA GLN A 350 4.81 11.87 2.44
C GLN A 350 5.53 13.17 2.82
N ALA A 351 6.54 13.03 3.67
CA ALA A 351 7.42 14.09 4.11
C ALA A 351 8.87 13.58 4.20
N VAL A 352 9.85 14.48 4.18
CA VAL A 352 11.28 14.14 4.16
C VAL A 352 12.06 14.90 5.24
N ALA A 353 13.06 14.24 5.85
CA ALA A 353 13.99 14.82 6.82
C ALA A 353 15.41 14.24 6.67
N ASP A 354 16.37 14.88 7.35
CA ASP A 354 17.77 14.43 7.38
C ASP A 354 18.07 13.50 8.57
N SER A 355 17.14 13.32 9.49
CA SER A 355 17.31 12.42 10.65
C SER A 355 15.97 11.83 11.10
N PRO A 356 15.99 10.68 11.82
CA PRO A 356 14.78 9.95 12.20
C PRO A 356 13.88 10.72 13.18
N LEU A 357 14.42 11.63 13.96
CA LEU A 357 13.70 12.51 14.88
C LEU A 357 13.84 13.99 14.49
N GLY A 358 14.22 14.27 13.24
CA GLY A 358 14.32 15.63 12.71
C GLY A 358 12.96 16.19 12.33
N THR A 359 12.96 17.50 12.06
CA THR A 359 11.79 18.16 11.49
C THR A 359 11.58 17.65 10.06
N PHE A 360 10.46 16.98 9.83
CA PHE A 360 10.06 16.57 8.49
C PHE A 360 9.43 17.75 7.75
N ARG A 361 9.78 17.87 6.47
CA ARG A 361 9.13 18.76 5.53
C ARG A 361 8.16 17.94 4.69
N LYS A 362 6.88 18.25 4.76
CA LYS A 362 5.87 17.67 3.86
C LYS A 362 6.15 18.12 2.43
N LEU A 363 5.96 17.23 1.49
CA LEU A 363 6.14 17.53 0.08
C LEU A 363 4.94 18.31 -0.44
N THR A 364 5.16 19.18 -1.43
CA THR A 364 4.07 19.87 -2.13
C THR A 364 3.35 18.91 -3.08
N GLU A 365 2.22 19.33 -3.63
CA GLU A 365 1.51 18.55 -4.64
C GLU A 365 2.40 18.28 -5.87
N GLU A 366 3.16 19.29 -6.30
CA GLU A 366 4.09 19.18 -7.42
C GLU A 366 5.30 18.29 -7.12
N GLU A 367 5.66 18.14 -5.85
CA GLU A 367 6.71 17.24 -5.38
C GLU A 367 6.19 15.83 -5.08
N GLY A 368 4.90 15.55 -5.32
CA GLY A 368 4.28 14.25 -5.05
C GLY A 368 3.87 14.06 -3.59
N GLY A 369 3.42 15.11 -2.92
CA GLY A 369 2.99 15.09 -1.52
C GLY A 369 1.96 14.00 -1.20
N LEU A 370 1.06 13.67 -2.14
CA LEU A 370 0.20 12.50 -2.06
C LEU A 370 0.86 11.29 -2.74
N LEU A 371 1.19 10.30 -1.95
CA LEU A 371 1.81 9.05 -2.40
C LEU A 371 0.78 8.07 -2.96
N LEU A 372 -0.33 7.89 -2.27
CA LEU A 372 -1.40 6.96 -2.63
C LEU A 372 -2.75 7.64 -2.43
N SER A 373 -3.58 7.60 -3.47
CA SER A 373 -4.90 8.23 -3.49
C SER A 373 -5.83 7.39 -4.37
N GLY A 374 -6.95 6.93 -3.80
CA GLY A 374 -7.99 6.20 -4.50
C GLY A 374 -9.33 6.95 -4.58
N GLY A 375 -9.34 8.20 -4.09
CA GLY A 375 -10.56 8.96 -3.83
C GLY A 375 -11.17 9.66 -5.04
N ILE A 376 -11.03 9.15 -6.25
CA ILE A 376 -11.65 9.77 -7.43
C ILE A 376 -13.09 9.32 -7.55
N ALA A 377 -14.01 10.31 -7.60
CA ALA A 377 -15.44 10.07 -7.70
C ALA A 377 -15.77 9.16 -8.90
N GLY A 378 -16.50 8.08 -8.63
CA GLY A 378 -16.95 7.13 -9.63
C GLY A 378 -16.12 5.85 -9.75
N SER A 379 -15.02 5.70 -9.01
CA SER A 379 -14.39 4.39 -8.82
C SER A 379 -15.18 3.60 -7.78
N GLU A 380 -15.95 2.62 -8.22
CA GLU A 380 -16.68 1.72 -7.31
C GLU A 380 -15.76 0.64 -6.70
N GLU A 381 -14.52 0.53 -7.18
CA GLU A 381 -13.63 -0.57 -6.81
C GLU A 381 -12.55 -0.18 -5.80
N ILE A 382 -12.09 1.09 -5.77
CA ILE A 382 -11.07 1.56 -4.82
C ILE A 382 -11.36 2.97 -4.35
N SER A 383 -11.46 3.16 -3.03
CA SER A 383 -11.47 4.46 -2.38
C SER A 383 -10.90 4.36 -0.98
N GLY A 384 -10.72 5.50 -0.31
CA GLY A 384 -10.30 5.54 1.10
C GLY A 384 -9.04 4.74 1.36
N THR A 385 -8.01 4.93 0.53
CA THR A 385 -6.73 4.21 0.63
C THR A 385 -5.85 4.84 1.69
N GLY A 386 -5.53 4.12 2.75
CA GLY A 386 -4.69 4.67 3.82
C GLY A 386 -4.27 3.64 4.84
N HIS A 387 -3.70 4.10 5.93
CA HIS A 387 -3.16 3.34 7.05
C HIS A 387 -2.37 2.12 6.58
N HIS A 388 -1.11 2.32 6.29
CA HIS A 388 -0.30 1.42 5.47
C HIS A 388 0.93 0.92 6.21
N THR A 389 1.53 -0.13 5.66
CA THR A 389 2.87 -0.63 5.99
C THR A 389 3.73 -0.62 4.75
N MET A 390 4.99 -0.25 4.87
CA MET A 390 5.98 -0.41 3.80
C MET A 390 6.81 -1.67 4.02
N MET A 391 7.15 -2.38 2.94
CA MET A 391 7.92 -3.61 3.00
C MET A 391 8.93 -3.71 1.87
N GLU A 392 10.18 -3.96 2.22
CA GLU A 392 11.25 -4.27 1.28
C GLU A 392 11.33 -5.78 1.00
N LEU A 393 11.34 -6.15 -0.28
CA LEU A 393 11.50 -7.52 -0.75
C LEU A 393 12.60 -7.58 -1.82
N GLY A 394 13.82 -7.85 -1.37
CA GLY A 394 15.01 -7.76 -2.23
C GLY A 394 15.32 -6.31 -2.57
N ASP A 395 15.29 -5.98 -3.85
CA ASP A 395 15.48 -4.62 -4.37
C ASP A 395 14.17 -3.86 -4.65
N LYS A 396 13.05 -4.46 -4.30
CA LYS A 396 11.70 -3.90 -4.49
C LYS A 396 11.10 -3.42 -3.18
N LEU A 397 10.33 -2.36 -3.26
CA LEU A 397 9.57 -1.80 -2.15
C LEU A 397 8.08 -1.93 -2.45
N TYR A 398 7.29 -2.28 -1.45
CA TYR A 398 5.85 -2.42 -1.55
C TYR A 398 5.15 -1.61 -0.46
N ILE A 399 3.92 -1.17 -0.75
CA ILE A 399 2.99 -0.59 0.20
C ILE A 399 1.81 -1.54 0.37
N ILE A 400 1.52 -1.91 1.62
CA ILE A 400 0.32 -2.65 2.00
C ILE A 400 -0.57 -1.66 2.75
N TYR A 401 -1.80 -1.51 2.33
CA TYR A 401 -2.71 -0.47 2.81
C TYR A 401 -4.13 -1.01 2.86
N HIS A 402 -5.01 -0.38 3.64
CA HIS A 402 -6.43 -0.68 3.49
C HIS A 402 -7.10 0.19 2.44
N ARG A 403 -8.19 -0.30 1.90
CA ARG A 403 -9.09 0.41 1.00
C ARG A 403 -10.54 0.09 1.35
N HIS A 404 -11.44 0.99 1.03
CA HIS A 404 -12.87 0.74 1.12
C HIS A 404 -13.35 -0.13 -0.04
N ASP A 405 -14.38 -0.93 0.20
CA ASP A 405 -14.99 -1.79 -0.80
C ASP A 405 -15.85 -1.03 -1.79
N ASP A 406 -16.36 0.12 -1.40
CA ASP A 406 -17.11 1.01 -2.26
C ASP A 406 -16.80 2.48 -1.96
N PHE A 407 -17.04 3.32 -2.95
CA PHE A 407 -16.82 4.76 -2.86
C PHE A 407 -17.95 5.51 -2.12
N VAL A 408 -19.13 4.94 -2.05
CA VAL A 408 -20.37 5.68 -1.72
C VAL A 408 -20.72 5.55 -0.24
N THR A 409 -20.35 4.43 0.40
CA THR A 409 -20.77 4.11 1.76
C THR A 409 -19.74 4.55 2.77
N ALA A 410 -20.00 5.61 3.52
CA ALA A 410 -19.16 6.04 4.63
C ALA A 410 -19.00 4.89 5.66
N GLY A 411 -17.76 4.62 6.05
CA GLY A 411 -17.44 3.52 6.95
C GLY A 411 -17.61 2.13 6.33
N ALA A 412 -17.54 2.01 5.01
CA ALA A 412 -17.57 0.72 4.32
C ALA A 412 -16.50 -0.24 4.85
N ALA A 413 -16.75 -1.53 4.68
CA ALA A 413 -15.79 -2.56 5.02
C ALA A 413 -14.45 -2.29 4.32
N ARG A 414 -13.37 -2.42 5.07
CA ARG A 414 -12.01 -2.19 4.59
C ARG A 414 -11.31 -3.52 4.37
N ASN A 415 -10.50 -3.58 3.32
CA ASN A 415 -9.71 -4.75 2.96
C ASN A 415 -8.29 -4.32 2.62
N ALA A 416 -7.32 -5.18 2.92
CA ALA A 416 -5.95 -4.92 2.57
C ALA A 416 -5.68 -5.12 1.07
N ALA A 417 -4.80 -4.29 0.53
CA ALA A 417 -4.26 -4.34 -0.82
C ALA A 417 -2.74 -4.13 -0.78
N ILE A 418 -2.06 -4.52 -1.86
CA ILE A 418 -0.60 -4.39 -1.99
C ILE A 418 -0.24 -3.89 -3.38
N ASP A 419 0.61 -2.86 -3.44
CA ASP A 419 1.17 -2.32 -4.68
C ASP A 419 2.66 -2.02 -4.56
N GLU A 420 3.36 -1.96 -5.69
CA GLU A 420 4.79 -1.66 -5.75
C GLU A 420 5.02 -0.15 -5.53
N LEU A 421 6.02 0.18 -4.72
CA LEU A 421 6.58 1.52 -4.59
C LEU A 421 7.88 1.65 -5.39
N ARG A 422 8.10 2.83 -5.95
CA ARG A 422 9.31 3.18 -6.71
C ARG A 422 9.90 4.47 -6.17
N TRP A 423 11.22 4.55 -6.20
CA TRP A 423 11.90 5.83 -6.03
C TRP A 423 12.02 6.50 -7.40
N ILE A 424 11.60 7.77 -7.47
CA ILE A 424 11.77 8.60 -8.65
C ILE A 424 12.48 9.89 -8.28
N THR A 425 13.28 10.42 -9.21
CA THR A 425 13.96 11.71 -9.04
C THR A 425 13.14 12.81 -9.70
N ILE A 426 12.78 13.81 -8.92
CA ILE A 426 12.08 15.00 -9.38
C ILE A 426 12.93 16.26 -9.14
N LYS A 427 12.46 17.41 -9.58
CA LYS A 427 12.99 18.71 -9.16
C LYS A 427 12.15 19.25 -8.02
N ASP A 428 12.80 19.61 -6.91
CA ASP A 428 12.14 20.32 -5.82
C ASP A 428 11.82 21.78 -6.22
N LYS A 429 11.13 22.51 -5.35
CA LYS A 429 10.78 23.91 -5.55
C LYS A 429 11.99 24.85 -5.80
N ASP A 430 13.18 24.45 -5.40
CA ASP A 430 14.43 25.20 -5.55
C ASP A 430 15.23 24.72 -6.79
N GLY A 431 14.72 23.72 -7.53
CA GLY A 431 15.33 23.16 -8.74
C GLY A 431 16.40 22.10 -8.48
N ASN A 432 16.56 21.63 -7.24
CA ASN A 432 17.47 20.54 -6.90
C ASN A 432 16.84 19.18 -7.16
N ASP A 433 17.68 18.16 -7.35
CA ASP A 433 17.20 16.78 -7.41
C ASP A 433 16.71 16.32 -6.03
N LEU A 434 15.51 15.78 -6.02
CA LEU A 434 14.88 15.18 -4.86
C LEU A 434 14.36 13.80 -5.24
N GLU A 435 14.78 12.77 -4.53
CA GLU A 435 14.18 11.45 -4.66
C GLU A 435 12.91 11.39 -3.80
N VAL A 436 11.83 10.88 -4.37
CA VAL A 436 10.54 10.74 -3.70
C VAL A 436 9.93 9.38 -3.99
N LEU A 437 9.04 8.93 -3.11
CA LEU A 437 8.28 7.72 -3.35
C LEU A 437 7.19 7.96 -4.39
N TYR A 438 7.00 6.99 -5.25
CA TYR A 438 5.90 6.87 -6.20
C TYR A 438 5.24 5.50 -6.06
N ALA A 439 3.93 5.45 -5.89
CA ALA A 439 3.19 4.18 -5.87
C ALA A 439 2.68 3.83 -7.28
N ASN A 440 2.99 2.63 -7.74
CA ASN A 440 2.35 2.00 -8.90
C ASN A 440 0.94 1.49 -8.56
N GLY A 441 0.21 2.28 -7.80
CA GLY A 441 -1.11 2.00 -7.23
C GLY A 441 -1.90 3.27 -6.95
N PRO A 442 -3.13 3.09 -6.40
CA PRO A 442 -3.75 1.81 -6.06
C PRO A 442 -4.19 1.02 -7.31
N THR A 443 -4.04 -0.30 -7.31
CA THR A 443 -4.50 -1.16 -8.40
C THR A 443 -5.69 -2.03 -7.98
N CYS A 444 -6.61 -2.28 -8.92
CA CYS A 444 -7.74 -3.21 -8.73
C CYS A 444 -7.88 -4.20 -9.89
N THR A 445 -6.97 -4.17 -10.83
CA THR A 445 -6.92 -5.04 -12.00
C THR A 445 -5.86 -6.13 -11.83
N VAL A 446 -5.82 -7.08 -12.76
CA VAL A 446 -4.83 -8.15 -12.78
C VAL A 446 -3.42 -7.56 -12.94
N GLN A 447 -2.51 -7.92 -12.03
CA GLN A 447 -1.11 -7.49 -11.99
C GLN A 447 -0.17 -8.71 -12.06
N PRO A 448 1.07 -8.54 -12.54
CA PRO A 448 2.07 -9.59 -12.46
C PRO A 448 2.31 -10.00 -11.02
N LYS A 449 2.54 -11.27 -10.80
CA LYS A 449 2.90 -11.80 -9.48
C LYS A 449 4.08 -11.05 -8.87
N ILE A 450 4.06 -10.83 -7.56
CA ILE A 450 5.15 -10.17 -6.81
C ILE A 450 6.47 -10.88 -7.17
N GLU A 451 7.44 -10.11 -7.65
CA GLU A 451 8.64 -10.62 -8.32
C GLU A 451 9.46 -11.58 -7.46
N ALA A 452 9.52 -11.32 -6.15
CA ALA A 452 10.23 -12.19 -5.19
C ALA A 452 9.67 -13.62 -5.14
N PHE A 453 8.42 -13.83 -5.57
CA PHE A 453 7.71 -15.12 -5.52
C PHE A 453 7.29 -15.62 -6.91
N ALA A 454 7.64 -14.89 -7.97
CA ALA A 454 7.26 -15.21 -9.34
C ALA A 454 8.27 -16.17 -9.99
N THR A 455 7.76 -17.19 -10.68
CA THR A 455 8.56 -18.02 -11.59
C THR A 455 8.88 -17.27 -12.88
N TYR A 456 7.91 -16.50 -13.38
CA TYR A 456 8.05 -15.64 -14.56
C TYR A 456 8.01 -14.18 -14.10
N LYS A 457 9.17 -13.52 -14.23
CA LYS A 457 9.35 -12.13 -13.80
C LYS A 457 9.15 -11.17 -14.97
N ASN A 458 9.03 -9.88 -14.68
CA ASN A 458 9.07 -8.88 -15.74
C ASN A 458 10.49 -8.75 -16.31
N ILE A 459 10.71 -9.28 -17.50
CA ILE A 459 11.99 -9.21 -18.23
C ILE A 459 12.01 -8.12 -19.32
N ALA A 460 10.95 -7.30 -19.45
CA ALA A 460 10.91 -6.23 -20.44
C ALA A 460 12.09 -5.24 -20.32
N PRO A 461 12.57 -4.87 -19.11
CA PRO A 461 13.75 -4.01 -18.96
C PRO A 461 15.06 -4.60 -19.47
N GLU A 462 15.13 -5.92 -19.66
CA GLU A 462 16.32 -6.60 -20.22
C GLU A 462 16.37 -6.51 -21.75
N ALA A 463 15.28 -6.10 -22.40
CA ALA A 463 15.21 -5.99 -23.84
C ALA A 463 15.69 -4.61 -24.32
N LYS A 464 16.31 -4.59 -25.51
CA LYS A 464 16.52 -3.34 -26.25
C LYS A 464 15.21 -2.96 -26.92
N VAL A 465 14.59 -1.87 -26.46
CA VAL A 465 13.33 -1.37 -27.00
C VAL A 465 13.56 -0.38 -28.13
N SER A 466 12.70 -0.42 -29.16
CA SER A 466 12.67 0.51 -30.29
C SER A 466 11.26 0.62 -30.86
N GLY A 467 11.00 1.69 -31.61
CA GLY A 467 9.69 1.94 -32.24
C GLY A 467 9.29 3.41 -32.20
N SER A 468 9.75 4.15 -31.18
CA SER A 468 9.61 5.60 -31.07
C SER A 468 10.82 6.17 -30.31
N ASP A 469 10.97 7.50 -30.32
CA ASP A 469 12.07 8.18 -29.61
C ASP A 469 11.93 8.06 -28.07
N ASP A 470 10.72 7.94 -27.57
CA ASP A 470 10.35 7.82 -26.16
C ASP A 470 10.04 6.39 -25.72
N ALA A 471 10.38 5.38 -26.53
CA ALA A 471 10.14 3.96 -26.26
C ALA A 471 10.77 3.46 -24.93
N ALA A 472 11.71 4.22 -24.35
CA ALA A 472 12.30 3.87 -23.05
C ALA A 472 11.29 3.92 -21.89
N PHE A 473 10.22 4.72 -21.99
CA PHE A 473 9.17 4.77 -20.98
C PHE A 473 8.30 3.52 -20.94
N LEU A 474 8.36 2.66 -21.96
CA LEU A 474 7.66 1.37 -21.95
C LEU A 474 8.23 0.36 -20.96
N THR A 475 9.39 0.62 -20.36
CA THR A 475 10.10 -0.32 -19.48
C THR A 475 10.77 0.36 -18.30
N ASP A 476 10.35 1.57 -17.94
CA ASP A 476 10.91 2.31 -16.80
C ASP A 476 10.35 1.84 -15.45
N GLY A 477 9.32 0.99 -15.50
CA GLY A 477 8.68 0.39 -14.34
C GLY A 477 7.66 1.29 -13.66
N LEU A 478 7.23 2.37 -14.30
CA LEU A 478 6.26 3.32 -13.75
C LEU A 478 4.90 3.15 -14.44
N LEU A 479 3.87 2.90 -13.65
CA LEU A 479 2.49 2.92 -14.15
C LEU A 479 1.95 4.34 -14.04
N SER A 480 1.49 4.89 -15.15
CA SER A 480 0.80 6.17 -15.18
C SER A 480 -0.61 6.01 -14.60
N ILE A 481 -0.74 6.26 -13.29
CA ILE A 481 -1.99 6.16 -12.55
C ILE A 481 -2.35 7.54 -12.04
N TYR A 482 -3.58 7.99 -12.36
CA TYR A 482 -4.06 9.27 -11.87
C TYR A 482 -4.16 9.25 -10.34
N LYS A 483 -3.65 10.33 -9.72
CA LYS A 483 -3.77 10.56 -8.28
C LYS A 483 -4.43 11.92 -8.06
N TYR A 484 -5.45 11.94 -7.24
CA TYR A 484 -6.14 13.19 -6.89
C TYR A 484 -5.15 14.23 -6.37
N ALA A 485 -5.33 15.49 -6.78
CA ALA A 485 -4.49 16.64 -6.42
C ALA A 485 -3.01 16.57 -6.87
N ASN A 486 -2.60 15.58 -7.65
CA ASN A 486 -1.22 15.40 -8.10
C ASN A 486 -1.04 15.54 -9.62
N GLU A 487 -1.91 16.27 -10.31
CA GLU A 487 -1.83 16.39 -11.79
C GLU A 487 -0.47 16.90 -12.26
N THR A 488 0.07 17.97 -11.63
CA THR A 488 1.37 18.52 -11.98
C THR A 488 2.51 17.55 -11.70
N PHE A 489 2.44 16.81 -10.61
CA PHE A 489 3.42 15.78 -10.29
C PHE A 489 3.43 14.67 -11.35
N MET A 490 2.28 14.31 -11.91
CA MET A 490 2.16 13.27 -12.93
C MET A 490 2.87 13.61 -14.24
N GLU A 491 3.33 14.85 -14.43
CA GLU A 491 4.23 15.21 -15.52
C GLU A 491 5.62 14.52 -15.40
N ASN A 492 5.99 14.07 -14.21
CA ASN A 492 7.22 13.29 -13.97
C ASN A 492 7.09 11.82 -14.38
N VAL A 493 5.87 11.29 -14.53
CA VAL A 493 5.60 9.92 -14.95
C VAL A 493 5.17 9.93 -16.40
N LYS A 494 6.10 9.58 -17.28
CA LYS A 494 5.93 9.70 -18.72
C LYS A 494 5.20 8.50 -19.30
N GLU A 495 4.43 8.76 -20.35
CA GLU A 495 3.85 7.76 -21.23
C GLU A 495 4.56 7.81 -22.59
N THR A 496 4.69 6.67 -23.25
CA THR A 496 5.10 6.64 -24.66
C THR A 496 3.91 7.03 -25.52
N VAL A 497 4.03 8.13 -26.28
CA VAL A 497 2.94 8.69 -27.09
C VAL A 497 3.13 8.36 -28.55
N ILE A 498 2.08 7.83 -29.20
CA ILE A 498 2.04 7.57 -30.64
C ILE A 498 0.90 8.37 -31.30
N ILE A 499 1.17 8.86 -32.51
CA ILE A 499 0.22 9.63 -33.35
C ILE A 499 -0.23 8.86 -34.59
N GLU A 500 0.36 7.70 -34.84
CA GLU A 500 0.02 6.79 -35.95
C GLU A 500 0.26 5.36 -35.53
N LYS A 501 -0.21 4.40 -36.32
CA LYS A 501 0.07 2.98 -36.11
C LYS A 501 1.55 2.72 -35.94
N THR A 502 1.94 2.25 -34.76
CA THR A 502 3.34 2.04 -34.37
C THR A 502 3.58 0.60 -33.97
N THR A 503 4.76 0.08 -34.31
CA THR A 503 5.21 -1.24 -33.86
C THR A 503 6.46 -1.07 -32.99
N PHE A 504 6.32 -1.41 -31.72
CA PHE A 504 7.44 -1.49 -30.80
C PHE A 504 8.11 -2.84 -30.89
N THR A 505 9.44 -2.86 -30.80
CA THR A 505 10.24 -4.09 -30.84
C THR A 505 11.06 -4.19 -29.56
N PHE A 506 10.95 -5.32 -28.89
CA PHE A 506 11.71 -5.71 -27.70
C PHE A 506 12.66 -6.83 -28.10
N ASP A 507 13.94 -6.50 -28.26
CA ASP A 507 14.99 -7.45 -28.68
C ASP A 507 15.82 -7.88 -27.48
N PHE A 508 15.80 -9.18 -27.16
CA PHE A 508 16.63 -9.74 -26.11
C PHE A 508 18.02 -10.11 -26.66
N GLU A 509 19.06 -9.97 -25.82
CA GLU A 509 20.42 -10.38 -26.19
C GLU A 509 20.48 -11.90 -26.44
N GLU A 510 19.77 -12.69 -25.61
CA GLU A 510 19.54 -14.11 -25.79
C GLU A 510 18.04 -14.41 -25.81
N ALA A 511 17.63 -15.56 -26.34
CA ALA A 511 16.24 -15.95 -26.31
C ALA A 511 15.79 -16.25 -24.88
N ARG A 512 14.58 -15.86 -24.53
CA ARG A 512 13.96 -15.97 -23.20
C ARG A 512 12.70 -16.83 -23.25
N ASP A 513 12.44 -17.57 -22.21
CA ASP A 513 11.20 -18.32 -22.07
C ASP A 513 10.10 -17.39 -21.54
N VAL A 514 9.09 -17.13 -22.36
CA VAL A 514 8.04 -16.14 -22.11
C VAL A 514 6.66 -16.82 -22.01
N ARG A 515 5.82 -16.32 -21.08
CA ARG A 515 4.46 -16.82 -20.82
C ARG A 515 3.37 -15.77 -21.01
N ALA A 516 3.69 -14.48 -20.84
CA ALA A 516 2.70 -13.42 -21.00
C ALA A 516 3.33 -12.10 -21.41
N VAL A 517 2.51 -11.25 -22.03
CA VAL A 517 2.83 -9.86 -22.36
C VAL A 517 1.67 -8.99 -21.91
N MET A 518 1.94 -7.97 -21.12
CA MET A 518 0.97 -6.98 -20.64
C MET A 518 1.32 -5.61 -21.21
N VAL A 519 0.32 -4.87 -21.67
CA VAL A 519 0.47 -3.50 -22.19
C VAL A 519 -0.50 -2.61 -21.42
N TYR A 520 0.06 -1.69 -20.63
CA TYR A 520 -0.70 -0.78 -19.79
C TYR A 520 -1.07 0.47 -20.59
N ASN A 521 -2.32 0.86 -20.47
CA ASN A 521 -2.88 2.01 -21.18
C ASN A 521 -2.49 3.34 -20.49
N ALA A 522 -2.76 4.45 -21.17
CA ALA A 522 -2.70 5.78 -20.59
C ALA A 522 -3.68 5.90 -19.41
N LYS A 523 -3.43 6.87 -18.51
CA LYS A 523 -4.32 7.13 -17.36
C LYS A 523 -5.66 7.74 -17.75
N MET A 524 -5.74 8.45 -18.89
CA MET A 524 -6.93 9.14 -19.33
C MET A 524 -7.64 8.39 -20.45
N GLU A 525 -8.96 8.33 -20.40
CA GLU A 525 -9.78 7.66 -21.41
C GLU A 525 -9.59 8.24 -22.82
N SER A 526 -9.39 9.55 -22.92
CA SER A 526 -9.16 10.23 -24.20
C SER A 526 -7.90 9.78 -24.92
N ASP A 527 -6.90 9.30 -24.17
CA ASP A 527 -5.58 8.95 -24.67
C ASP A 527 -5.35 7.43 -24.74
N CYS A 528 -6.42 6.65 -24.48
CA CYS A 528 -6.34 5.20 -24.48
C CYS A 528 -6.28 4.60 -25.87
N PHE A 529 -5.41 3.60 -26.09
CA PHE A 529 -5.60 2.68 -27.20
C PHE A 529 -6.84 1.80 -26.96
N ARG A 530 -7.49 1.33 -28.02
CA ARG A 530 -8.68 0.46 -27.96
C ARG A 530 -8.36 -0.99 -28.26
N GLU A 531 -7.21 -1.24 -28.87
CA GLU A 531 -6.80 -2.56 -29.32
C GLU A 531 -5.29 -2.62 -29.50
N ILE A 532 -4.70 -3.73 -29.08
CA ILE A 532 -3.39 -4.18 -29.55
C ILE A 532 -3.64 -5.01 -30.79
N SER A 533 -3.35 -4.46 -31.96
CA SER A 533 -3.68 -5.10 -33.22
C SER A 533 -2.87 -6.38 -33.46
N ARG A 534 -1.63 -6.44 -32.89
CA ARG A 534 -0.78 -7.62 -33.04
C ARG A 534 0.35 -7.67 -32.04
N ILE A 535 0.58 -8.86 -31.47
CA ILE A 535 1.81 -9.23 -30.76
C ILE A 535 2.48 -10.34 -31.55
N GLU A 536 3.74 -10.14 -31.96
CA GLU A 536 4.57 -11.16 -32.61
C GLU A 536 5.67 -11.64 -31.66
N LEU A 537 5.75 -12.95 -31.50
CA LEU A 537 6.76 -13.67 -30.72
C LEU A 537 7.72 -14.33 -31.69
N VAL A 538 8.91 -13.78 -31.81
CA VAL A 538 9.92 -14.27 -32.75
C VAL A 538 10.75 -15.33 -32.10
N CYS A 539 10.53 -16.59 -32.49
CA CYS A 539 11.21 -17.77 -31.96
C CYS A 539 12.28 -18.26 -32.95
N GLU A 540 13.21 -19.06 -32.46
CA GLU A 540 14.12 -19.84 -33.28
C GLU A 540 13.88 -21.34 -33.05
N GLU A 541 13.41 -22.05 -34.06
CA GLU A 541 13.09 -23.47 -34.02
C GLU A 541 13.89 -24.18 -35.13
N ASP A 542 14.70 -25.20 -34.76
CA ASP A 542 15.57 -25.93 -35.68
C ASP A 542 16.46 -25.03 -36.55
N GLY A 543 17.00 -23.95 -35.96
CA GLY A 543 17.84 -22.96 -36.64
C GLY A 543 17.08 -22.09 -37.67
N LYS A 544 15.75 -22.07 -37.60
CA LYS A 544 14.87 -21.25 -38.44
C LYS A 544 14.11 -20.26 -37.60
N LYS A 545 14.00 -19.04 -38.14
CA LYS A 545 13.15 -18.01 -37.54
C LYS A 545 11.68 -18.35 -37.78
N VAL A 546 10.92 -18.53 -36.69
CA VAL A 546 9.49 -18.79 -36.69
C VAL A 546 8.82 -17.62 -35.98
N VAL A 547 7.71 -17.10 -36.51
CA VAL A 547 6.89 -16.10 -35.86
C VAL A 547 5.61 -16.72 -35.35
N ARG A 548 5.41 -16.61 -34.06
CA ARG A 548 4.13 -16.90 -33.44
C ARG A 548 3.45 -15.58 -33.14
N PHE A 549 2.13 -15.49 -33.32
CA PHE A 549 1.46 -14.21 -33.15
C PHE A 549 0.09 -14.37 -32.50
N ILE A 550 -0.31 -13.29 -31.85
CA ILE A 550 -1.65 -13.05 -31.31
C ILE A 550 -2.12 -11.74 -31.93
N LYS A 551 -3.39 -11.64 -32.29
CA LYS A 551 -3.96 -10.46 -32.92
C LYS A 551 -5.27 -10.05 -32.27
N ASP A 552 -5.69 -8.84 -32.59
CA ASP A 552 -7.01 -8.30 -32.27
C ASP A 552 -7.31 -8.44 -30.76
N LEU A 553 -6.40 -7.92 -29.90
CA LEU A 553 -6.54 -7.91 -28.45
C LEU A 553 -7.30 -6.65 -28.04
N PRO A 554 -8.60 -6.72 -27.78
CA PRO A 554 -9.38 -5.54 -27.43
C PRO A 554 -9.01 -5.07 -26.04
N PHE A 555 -9.07 -3.76 -25.85
CA PHE A 555 -9.05 -3.14 -24.54
C PHE A 555 -10.43 -2.58 -24.24
N SER A 556 -11.09 -3.15 -23.25
CA SER A 556 -12.35 -2.66 -22.71
C SER A 556 -12.09 -2.09 -21.33
N PRO A 557 -11.71 -0.81 -21.23
CA PRO A 557 -11.44 -0.22 -19.94
C PRO A 557 -12.74 -0.12 -19.15
N GLU A 558 -12.67 -0.53 -17.91
CA GLU A 558 -13.56 0.01 -16.92
C GLU A 558 -12.98 1.38 -16.56
N TYR A 559 -13.77 2.43 -16.67
CA TYR A 559 -13.36 3.76 -16.28
C TYR A 559 -14.40 4.41 -15.41
N TYR A 560 -13.93 5.32 -14.59
CA TYR A 560 -14.76 6.07 -13.69
C TYR A 560 -14.74 7.55 -14.08
N LYS A 561 -15.80 8.22 -13.70
CA LYS A 561 -16.04 9.62 -13.98
C LYS A 561 -15.53 10.46 -12.81
N ALA A 562 -14.64 11.40 -13.06
CA ALA A 562 -14.07 12.24 -12.02
C ALA A 562 -15.08 13.26 -11.41
N ASN A 563 -16.11 13.64 -12.15
CA ASN A 563 -17.17 14.56 -11.67
C ASN A 563 -18.48 14.33 -12.40
N ASP A 564 -19.62 14.62 -11.74
CA ASP A 564 -20.96 14.56 -12.32
C ASP A 564 -21.34 15.80 -13.15
N LEU A 565 -20.39 16.67 -13.47
CA LEU A 565 -20.63 17.89 -14.23
C LEU A 565 -20.54 17.65 -15.75
N ASP A 566 -21.26 18.44 -16.53
CA ASP A 566 -21.10 18.50 -17.99
C ASP A 566 -19.64 18.82 -18.33
N GLY A 567 -19.00 17.96 -19.14
CA GLY A 567 -17.58 18.05 -19.46
C GLY A 567 -16.66 17.24 -18.55
N ALA A 568 -17.20 16.23 -17.86
CA ALA A 568 -16.42 15.35 -17.00
C ALA A 568 -15.24 14.68 -17.71
N ILE A 569 -14.13 14.59 -17.00
CA ILE A 569 -12.95 13.85 -17.39
C ILE A 569 -13.13 12.39 -16.94
N TYR A 570 -12.86 11.46 -17.85
CA TYR A 570 -12.91 10.04 -17.58
C TYR A 570 -11.51 9.46 -17.46
N TYR A 571 -11.27 8.74 -16.37
CA TYR A 571 -10.04 8.01 -16.13
C TYR A 571 -10.29 6.51 -16.27
N ILE A 572 -9.29 5.78 -16.69
CA ILE A 572 -9.37 4.33 -16.73
C ILE A 572 -9.19 3.74 -15.34
N THR A 573 -9.68 2.51 -15.15
CA THR A 573 -9.45 1.74 -13.94
C THR A 573 -7.96 1.61 -13.66
N SER A 574 -7.55 1.94 -12.44
CA SER A 574 -6.14 1.97 -12.03
C SER A 574 -5.40 0.67 -12.31
N GLY A 575 -4.28 0.79 -13.01
CA GLY A 575 -3.42 -0.33 -13.37
C GLY A 575 -4.00 -1.25 -14.45
N ALA A 576 -4.99 -0.78 -15.25
CA ALA A 576 -5.60 -1.58 -16.30
C ALA A 576 -4.61 -1.86 -17.44
N ALA A 577 -4.52 -3.12 -17.83
CA ALA A 577 -3.72 -3.59 -18.95
C ALA A 577 -4.50 -4.49 -19.89
N THR A 578 -4.18 -4.42 -21.18
CA THR A 578 -4.45 -5.53 -22.09
C THR A 578 -3.29 -6.51 -21.99
N TYR A 579 -3.58 -7.80 -21.85
CA TYR A 579 -2.54 -8.80 -21.80
C TYR A 579 -2.85 -10.04 -22.63
N ALA A 580 -1.78 -10.69 -23.09
CA ALA A 580 -1.83 -12.00 -23.73
C ALA A 580 -1.13 -13.01 -22.83
N GLU A 581 -1.78 -14.14 -22.59
CA GLU A 581 -1.24 -15.30 -21.88
C GLU A 581 -1.20 -16.50 -22.83
N PHE A 582 -0.08 -17.18 -22.87
CA PHE A 582 0.14 -18.32 -23.79
C PHE A 582 1.04 -19.38 -23.15
N ASN A 583 1.12 -20.56 -23.78
CA ASN A 583 2.09 -21.57 -23.37
C ASN A 583 3.52 -21.05 -23.54
N GLU A 584 4.42 -21.46 -22.64
CA GLU A 584 5.82 -21.05 -22.68
C GLU A 584 6.43 -21.18 -24.09
N LEU A 585 7.02 -20.12 -24.56
CA LEU A 585 7.70 -20.02 -25.84
C LEU A 585 9.09 -19.43 -25.64
N ASN A 586 10.10 -20.01 -26.30
CA ASN A 586 11.46 -19.47 -26.31
C ASN A 586 11.55 -18.36 -27.38
N VAL A 587 11.65 -17.10 -26.93
CA VAL A 587 11.46 -15.90 -27.75
C VAL A 587 12.71 -15.05 -27.79
N LYS A 588 13.18 -14.70 -28.97
CA LYS A 588 14.33 -13.82 -29.21
C LYS A 588 13.92 -12.34 -29.28
N SER A 589 12.72 -12.07 -29.80
CA SER A 589 12.22 -10.71 -29.99
C SER A 589 10.70 -10.71 -29.92
N ILE A 590 10.14 -9.65 -29.34
CA ILE A 590 8.69 -9.43 -29.29
C ILE A 590 8.38 -8.13 -30.02
N LYS A 591 7.33 -8.14 -30.84
CA LYS A 591 6.83 -6.94 -31.49
C LYS A 591 5.39 -6.71 -31.08
N ILE A 592 5.09 -5.49 -30.67
CA ILE A 592 3.77 -5.06 -30.24
C ILE A 592 3.32 -3.94 -31.17
N THR A 593 2.21 -4.13 -31.87
CA THR A 593 1.64 -3.15 -32.78
C THR A 593 0.38 -2.54 -32.17
N VAL A 594 0.42 -1.23 -31.98
CA VAL A 594 -0.69 -0.41 -31.44
C VAL A 594 -1.16 0.56 -32.51
N GLU A 595 -2.46 0.78 -32.55
CA GLU A 595 -3.09 1.71 -33.51
C GLU A 595 -3.74 2.88 -32.76
N VAL A 596 -3.66 4.07 -33.36
CA VAL A 596 -4.43 5.22 -32.90
C VAL A 596 -5.87 5.05 -33.40
N PRO A 597 -6.87 5.05 -32.51
CA PRO A 597 -8.27 4.90 -32.90
C PRO A 597 -8.74 6.04 -33.81
N GLU A 598 -9.70 5.74 -34.68
CA GLU A 598 -10.30 6.76 -35.55
C GLU A 598 -10.92 7.88 -34.69
N GLY A 599 -10.53 9.11 -34.97
CA GLY A 599 -11.02 10.30 -34.27
C GLY A 599 -10.16 10.74 -33.08
N GLN A 600 -9.13 9.98 -32.71
CA GLN A 600 -8.12 10.40 -31.74
C GLN A 600 -6.87 10.96 -32.44
N GLU A 601 -6.21 11.93 -31.84
CA GLU A 601 -4.97 12.51 -32.35
C GLU A 601 -3.74 11.69 -31.94
N SER A 602 -3.79 11.08 -30.77
CA SER A 602 -2.71 10.28 -30.19
C SER A 602 -3.25 9.23 -29.22
N VAL A 603 -2.39 8.31 -28.82
CA VAL A 603 -2.60 7.43 -27.66
C VAL A 603 -1.32 7.33 -26.85
N GLY A 604 -1.47 7.19 -25.55
CA GLY A 604 -0.40 6.93 -24.59
C GLY A 604 -0.33 5.46 -24.21
N ILE A 605 0.88 4.99 -23.99
CA ILE A 605 1.18 3.65 -23.45
C ILE A 605 2.03 3.87 -22.21
N SER A 606 1.53 3.44 -21.07
CA SER A 606 2.18 3.67 -19.78
C SER A 606 3.38 2.74 -19.58
N GLU A 607 3.21 1.44 -19.82
CA GLU A 607 4.24 0.43 -19.51
C GLU A 607 3.98 -0.84 -20.33
N VAL A 608 5.02 -1.61 -20.57
CA VAL A 608 4.94 -2.98 -21.09
C VAL A 608 5.66 -3.92 -20.13
N ARG A 609 4.98 -4.99 -19.71
CA ARG A 609 5.59 -6.05 -18.93
C ARG A 609 5.59 -7.35 -19.71
N ILE A 610 6.73 -8.02 -19.73
CA ILE A 610 6.95 -9.30 -20.41
C ILE A 610 7.29 -10.31 -19.33
N LEU A 611 6.38 -11.27 -19.08
CA LEU A 611 6.58 -12.28 -18.04
C LEU A 611 7.35 -13.46 -18.59
N GLY A 612 8.61 -13.55 -18.18
CA GLY A 612 9.57 -14.55 -18.67
C GLY A 612 10.61 -14.94 -17.61
N LYS A 613 11.52 -15.84 -18.04
CA LYS A 613 12.64 -16.35 -17.23
C LYS A 613 13.89 -16.61 -18.08
#